data_845a10186dd2e6f85099a43ebf2e65cc
#
_entry.id   845a10186dd2e6f85099a43ebf2e65cc
#
_cell.length_a   1.000
_cell.length_b   1.000
_cell.length_c   1.000
_cell.angle_alpha   90.00
_cell.angle_beta   90.00
_cell.angle_gamma   90.00
#
_symmetry.space_group_name_H-M   'P 1'
#
loop_
_entity.id
_entity.type
_entity.pdbx_description
1 polymer ?
#
loop_
_entity_poly.entity_id
_entity_poly.type
_entity_poly.pdbx_seq_one_letter_code
_entity_poly.pdbx_strand_id
1 'polypeptide(L)'
;VIEFTTETYTEEITVPVPTEDSTDEDGMVEETQTVERTRLIISVSGKTAQQMAEEYGFDEKQLGYVTELLSDEYSDLWASLSVPGGGSDDIVAVALSQVGNVGGQPYWSWYGFNSRVEWCACFVSWCYGQMGLSEPRFAACQSQGIPWFQSHGQWGGPDYANIAPGDAIFFDWDLDHVGLVVGTDGSRVYTVEGNSGDACKIKSYSLSYECIKGYGLMNW
;
A
#
# COMPACT_ATOMS: atom_id res chain seq x y z
N VAL A 1 16.43 12.24 1.13
CA VAL A 1 16.95 13.47 0.48
C VAL A 1 16.45 13.52 -0.93
N ILE A 2 15.90 14.63 -1.34
CA ILE A 2 15.49 14.88 -2.72
C ILE A 2 16.53 15.82 -3.32
N GLU A 3 17.17 15.36 -4.39
CA GLU A 3 18.17 16.12 -5.13
C GLU A 3 17.62 16.42 -6.52
N PHE A 4 17.79 17.67 -6.94
CA PHE A 4 17.42 18.13 -8.26
C PHE A 4 18.68 18.44 -9.05
N THR A 5 18.86 17.74 -10.16
CA THR A 5 19.93 18.00 -11.12
C THR A 5 19.36 18.21 -12.50
N THR A 6 20.08 18.95 -13.35
CA THR A 6 19.70 19.13 -14.75
C THR A 6 20.74 18.45 -15.63
N GLU A 7 20.27 17.77 -16.67
CA GLU A 7 21.12 17.18 -17.70
C GLU A 7 20.73 17.77 -19.05
N THR A 8 21.73 18.25 -19.77
CA THR A 8 21.55 18.71 -21.13
C THR A 8 21.90 17.56 -22.10
N TYR A 9 21.02 17.30 -23.05
CA TYR A 9 21.20 16.29 -24.08
C TYR A 9 20.78 16.84 -25.44
N THR A 10 21.26 16.23 -26.50
CA THR A 10 20.89 16.56 -27.88
C THR A 10 19.86 15.56 -28.39
N GLU A 11 18.88 16.07 -29.11
CA GLU A 11 17.84 15.26 -29.77
C GLU A 11 17.78 15.66 -31.23
N GLU A 12 17.74 14.67 -32.11
CA GLU A 12 17.46 14.91 -33.54
C GLU A 12 15.94 15.01 -33.75
N ILE A 13 15.50 16.13 -34.28
CA ILE A 13 14.10 16.35 -34.63
C ILE A 13 13.99 16.57 -36.14
N THR A 14 12.93 16.02 -36.72
CA THR A 14 12.61 16.26 -38.12
C THR A 14 11.62 17.42 -38.18
N VAL A 15 12.00 18.46 -38.91
CA VAL A 15 11.15 19.63 -39.11
C VAL A 15 10.86 19.83 -40.61
N PRO A 16 9.62 20.15 -40.98
CA PRO A 16 9.32 20.51 -42.32
C PRO A 16 9.88 21.90 -42.66
N VAL A 17 10.68 22.00 -43.71
CA VAL A 17 11.23 23.26 -44.20
C VAL A 17 10.72 23.53 -45.62
N PRO A 18 10.38 24.77 -46.01
CA PRO A 18 9.98 25.09 -47.37
C PRO A 18 11.20 24.98 -48.31
N THR A 19 11.00 24.41 -49.48
CA THR A 19 12.02 24.44 -50.57
C THR A 19 11.99 25.82 -51.25
N GLU A 20 13.20 26.34 -51.58
CA GLU A 20 13.35 27.69 -52.18
C GLU A 20 12.63 27.86 -53.53
N ASP A 21 12.19 26.78 -54.17
CA ASP A 21 11.61 26.77 -55.51
C ASP A 21 10.11 26.43 -55.55
N SER A 22 9.43 26.22 -54.41
CA SER A 22 8.02 25.82 -54.42
C SER A 22 7.07 27.02 -54.26
N THR A 23 6.28 27.23 -55.27
CA THR A 23 5.12 28.15 -55.24
C THR A 23 3.84 27.44 -54.82
N ASP A 24 3.88 26.17 -54.47
CA ASP A 24 2.73 25.33 -54.12
C ASP A 24 2.77 24.92 -52.64
N GLU A 25 1.58 24.77 -52.03
CA GLU A 25 1.38 24.46 -50.61
C GLU A 25 1.99 23.11 -50.16
N ASP A 26 2.44 22.25 -51.09
CA ASP A 26 3.04 20.93 -50.86
C ASP A 26 4.57 20.91 -50.89
N GLY A 27 5.23 22.05 -51.07
CA GLY A 27 6.68 22.17 -51.26
C GLY A 27 7.50 22.12 -49.96
N MET A 28 7.13 21.29 -48.98
CA MET A 28 7.92 21.06 -47.77
C MET A 28 8.81 19.83 -47.92
N VAL A 29 10.04 19.94 -47.47
CA VAL A 29 10.95 18.79 -47.27
C VAL A 29 11.24 18.63 -45.80
N GLU A 30 11.43 17.39 -45.40
CA GLU A 30 11.82 17.06 -44.04
C GLU A 30 13.33 17.24 -43.88
N GLU A 31 13.74 18.09 -42.95
CA GLU A 31 15.14 18.29 -42.57
C GLU A 31 15.36 17.85 -41.12
N THR A 32 16.40 17.08 -40.89
CA THR A 32 16.78 16.68 -39.53
C THR A 32 17.66 17.76 -38.91
N GLN A 33 17.21 18.27 -37.77
CA GLN A 33 17.96 19.25 -37.01
C GLN A 33 18.26 18.69 -35.62
N THR A 34 19.48 18.97 -35.15
CA THR A 34 19.91 18.63 -33.79
C THR A 34 19.54 19.79 -32.87
N VAL A 35 18.68 19.53 -31.91
CA VAL A 35 18.32 20.51 -30.88
C VAL A 35 18.87 20.12 -29.52
N GLU A 36 19.33 21.10 -28.77
CA GLU A 36 19.75 20.92 -27.39
C GLU A 36 18.52 21.04 -26.46
N ARG A 37 18.34 20.03 -25.60
CA ARG A 37 17.26 20.00 -24.62
C ARG A 37 17.83 19.81 -23.23
N THR A 38 17.12 20.31 -22.23
CA THR A 38 17.45 20.10 -20.83
C THR A 38 16.34 19.33 -20.15
N ARG A 39 16.69 18.29 -19.43
CA ARG A 39 15.76 17.55 -18.58
C ARG A 39 16.11 17.72 -17.11
N LEU A 40 15.09 17.80 -16.29
CA LEU A 40 15.22 17.77 -14.83
C LEU A 40 15.29 16.31 -14.38
N ILE A 41 16.36 15.97 -13.64
CA ILE A 41 16.50 14.68 -12.98
C ILE A 41 16.21 14.89 -11.51
N ILE A 42 15.23 14.17 -10.99
CA ILE A 42 14.89 14.15 -9.56
C ILE A 42 15.40 12.83 -9.00
N SER A 43 16.41 12.91 -8.15
CA SER A 43 16.94 11.75 -7.43
C SER A 43 16.36 11.75 -6.01
N VAL A 44 15.68 10.67 -5.65
CA VAL A 44 15.16 10.48 -4.29
C VAL A 44 16.01 9.42 -3.62
N SER A 45 16.76 9.81 -2.59
CA SER A 45 17.46 8.87 -1.73
C SER A 45 16.83 8.89 -0.34
N GLY A 46 16.36 7.72 0.10
CA GLY A 46 15.84 7.50 1.45
C GLY A 46 16.96 7.14 2.42
N LYS A 47 16.75 7.42 3.70
CA LYS A 47 17.55 6.80 4.77
C LYS A 47 17.23 5.31 4.81
N THR A 48 18.20 4.50 5.22
CA THR A 48 17.92 3.08 5.49
C THR A 48 16.95 2.95 6.66
N ALA A 49 16.25 1.81 6.76
CA ALA A 49 15.34 1.55 7.87
C ALA A 49 16.06 1.65 9.23
N GLN A 50 17.33 1.18 9.33
CA GLN A 50 18.15 1.35 10.51
C GLN A 50 18.43 2.83 10.83
N GLN A 51 18.82 3.62 9.85
CA GLN A 51 19.07 5.06 10.05
C GLN A 51 17.81 5.79 10.52
N MET A 52 16.65 5.43 9.97
CA MET A 52 15.38 5.99 10.41
C MET A 52 15.04 5.56 11.84
N ALA A 53 15.26 4.30 12.17
CA ALA A 53 15.01 3.77 13.50
C ALA A 53 15.88 4.47 14.57
N GLU A 54 17.15 4.72 14.28
CA GLU A 54 18.04 5.50 15.14
C GLU A 54 17.57 6.93 15.32
N GLU A 55 17.18 7.60 14.22
CA GLU A 55 16.70 9.00 14.25
C GLU A 55 15.41 9.15 15.05
N TYR A 56 14.50 8.18 14.96
CA TYR A 56 13.26 8.16 15.74
C TYR A 56 13.42 7.58 17.15
N GLY A 57 14.63 7.17 17.53
CA GLY A 57 14.92 6.68 18.88
C GLY A 57 14.21 5.37 19.20
N PHE A 58 14.15 4.45 18.22
CA PHE A 58 13.55 3.14 18.42
C PHE A 58 14.26 2.38 19.55
N ASP A 59 13.46 1.73 20.39
CA ASP A 59 13.98 0.84 21.42
C ASP A 59 14.46 -0.50 20.84
N GLU A 60 15.11 -1.33 21.65
CA GLU A 60 15.66 -2.63 21.23
C GLU A 60 14.59 -3.55 20.64
N LYS A 61 13.35 -3.49 21.15
CA LYS A 61 12.24 -4.29 20.65
C LYS A 61 11.77 -3.82 19.28
N GLN A 62 11.70 -2.52 19.08
CA GLN A 62 11.32 -1.91 17.80
C GLN A 62 12.41 -2.16 16.74
N LEU A 63 13.69 -2.10 17.12
CA LEU A 63 14.81 -2.47 16.24
C LEU A 63 14.74 -3.95 15.84
N GLY A 64 14.32 -4.82 16.75
CA GLY A 64 14.05 -6.24 16.45
C GLY A 64 13.00 -6.39 15.35
N TYR A 65 11.91 -5.63 15.40
CA TYR A 65 10.89 -5.65 14.35
C TYR A 65 11.41 -5.12 13.00
N VAL A 66 12.22 -4.06 13.01
CA VAL A 66 12.85 -3.55 11.77
C VAL A 66 13.71 -4.65 11.13
N THR A 67 14.49 -5.38 11.94
CA THR A 67 15.34 -6.49 11.48
C THR A 67 14.51 -7.64 10.93
N GLU A 68 13.42 -8.00 11.60
CA GLU A 68 12.48 -9.03 11.15
C GLU A 68 11.86 -8.65 9.79
N LEU A 69 11.37 -7.42 9.66
CA LEU A 69 10.76 -6.91 8.42
C LEU A 69 11.73 -6.83 7.23
N LEU A 70 13.02 -6.67 7.50
CA LEU A 70 14.05 -6.62 6.46
C LEU A 70 14.62 -8.02 6.14
N SER A 71 14.12 -9.07 6.77
CA SER A 71 14.55 -10.45 6.49
C SER A 71 14.06 -10.93 5.12
N ASP A 72 14.72 -11.96 4.59
CA ASP A 72 14.36 -12.58 3.30
C ASP A 72 12.92 -13.13 3.29
N GLU A 73 12.36 -13.45 4.47
CA GLU A 73 10.98 -13.92 4.63
C GLU A 73 9.95 -12.90 4.10
N TYR A 74 10.28 -11.61 4.16
CA TYR A 74 9.39 -10.53 3.70
C TYR A 74 9.83 -9.90 2.36
N SER A 75 10.83 -10.48 1.66
CA SER A 75 11.33 -9.92 0.41
C SER A 75 10.25 -9.81 -0.67
N ASP A 76 9.36 -10.81 -0.76
CA ASP A 76 8.25 -10.83 -1.72
C ASP A 76 7.18 -9.79 -1.36
N LEU A 77 6.96 -9.52 -0.07
CA LEU A 77 6.09 -8.43 0.36
C LEU A 77 6.61 -7.08 -0.15
N TRP A 78 7.89 -6.79 0.07
CA TRP A 78 8.47 -5.53 -0.40
C TRP A 78 8.44 -5.40 -1.92
N ALA A 79 8.67 -6.49 -2.65
CA ALA A 79 8.54 -6.53 -4.10
C ALA A 79 7.08 -6.26 -4.55
N SER A 80 6.10 -6.80 -3.84
CA SER A 80 4.68 -6.60 -4.13
C SER A 80 4.21 -5.17 -3.90
N LEU A 81 4.73 -4.51 -2.87
CA LEU A 81 4.42 -3.10 -2.56
C LEU A 81 4.96 -2.12 -3.61
N SER A 82 5.91 -2.55 -4.43
CA SER A 82 6.47 -1.74 -5.53
C SER A 82 5.66 -1.83 -6.82
N VAL A 83 4.65 -2.71 -6.88
CA VAL A 83 3.77 -2.86 -8.05
C VAL A 83 2.58 -1.92 -7.91
N PRO A 84 2.25 -1.09 -8.92
CA PRO A 84 1.03 -0.31 -8.93
C PRO A 84 -0.18 -1.26 -8.99
N GLY A 85 -0.65 -1.68 -7.85
CA GLY A 85 -1.91 -2.41 -7.69
C GLY A 85 -2.99 -1.43 -7.23
N GLY A 86 -4.23 -1.64 -7.60
CA GLY A 86 -5.34 -0.71 -7.42
C GLY A 86 -5.72 -0.33 -5.97
N GLY A 87 -4.84 -0.52 -4.99
CA GLY A 87 -5.01 -0.08 -3.59
C GLY A 87 -4.24 1.22 -3.30
N SER A 88 -4.48 1.81 -2.14
CA SER A 88 -3.80 3.03 -1.72
C SER A 88 -2.47 2.72 -1.04
N ASP A 89 -1.36 3.20 -1.61
CA ASP A 89 -0.04 3.13 -0.97
C ASP A 89 -0.04 3.85 0.39
N ASP A 90 -0.86 4.88 0.56
CA ASP A 90 -0.97 5.65 1.79
C ASP A 90 -1.55 4.80 2.94
N ILE A 91 -2.60 4.00 2.70
CA ILE A 91 -3.17 3.15 3.75
C ILE A 91 -2.22 2.01 4.13
N VAL A 92 -1.46 1.49 3.17
CA VAL A 92 -0.41 0.51 3.43
C VAL A 92 0.66 1.11 4.34
N ALA A 93 1.12 2.32 4.05
CA ALA A 93 2.07 3.03 4.90
C ALA A 93 1.51 3.29 6.30
N VAL A 94 0.23 3.68 6.42
CA VAL A 94 -0.46 3.82 7.72
C VAL A 94 -0.43 2.50 8.49
N ALA A 95 -0.82 1.40 7.88
CA ALA A 95 -0.88 0.10 8.55
C ALA A 95 0.51 -0.39 8.98
N LEU A 96 1.50 -0.31 8.09
CA LEU A 96 2.88 -0.73 8.37
C LEU A 96 3.52 0.08 9.50
N SER A 97 3.22 1.38 9.60
CA SER A 97 3.72 2.24 10.69
C SER A 97 3.23 1.82 12.08
N GLN A 98 2.21 0.97 12.16
CA GLN A 98 1.65 0.48 13.43
C GLN A 98 2.27 -0.86 13.88
N VAL A 99 3.07 -1.50 13.06
CA VAL A 99 3.68 -2.79 13.40
C VAL A 99 4.50 -2.67 14.68
N GLY A 100 4.30 -3.63 15.57
CA GLY A 100 4.92 -3.64 16.89
C GLY A 100 4.10 -2.98 18.02
N ASN A 101 3.05 -2.22 17.72
CA ASN A 101 2.16 -1.70 18.75
C ASN A 101 1.45 -2.84 19.49
N VAL A 102 1.34 -2.71 20.82
CA VAL A 102 0.78 -3.74 21.72
C VAL A 102 -0.40 -3.17 22.49
N GLY A 103 -1.40 -4.02 22.79
CA GLY A 103 -2.56 -3.70 23.65
C GLY A 103 -3.67 -2.90 22.97
N GLY A 104 -3.43 -2.37 21.77
CA GLY A 104 -4.43 -1.76 20.88
C GLY A 104 -5.13 -0.51 21.37
N GLN A 105 -4.63 0.12 22.45
CA GLN A 105 -5.28 1.30 23.06
C GLN A 105 -5.57 2.42 22.05
N PRO A 106 -4.68 2.79 21.11
CA PRO A 106 -4.97 3.82 20.13
C PRO A 106 -6.19 3.50 19.23
N TYR A 107 -6.45 2.23 18.96
CA TYR A 107 -7.48 1.79 18.01
C TYR A 107 -8.84 1.63 18.68
N TRP A 108 -8.90 0.87 19.78
CA TRP A 108 -10.17 0.65 20.47
C TRP A 108 -10.68 1.94 21.16
N SER A 109 -9.79 2.83 21.68
CA SER A 109 -10.22 4.11 22.24
C SER A 109 -10.69 5.09 21.15
N TRP A 110 -10.03 5.12 19.98
CA TRP A 110 -10.49 5.92 18.84
C TRP A 110 -11.87 5.46 18.36
N TYR A 111 -12.12 4.16 18.39
CA TYR A 111 -13.43 3.62 18.05
C TYR A 111 -14.53 4.07 19.03
N GLY A 112 -14.18 4.32 20.29
CA GLY A 112 -15.08 4.81 21.34
C GLY A 112 -15.20 3.88 22.56
N PHE A 113 -14.36 2.85 22.66
CA PHE A 113 -14.32 1.99 23.85
C PHE A 113 -13.50 2.63 24.97
N ASN A 114 -13.96 2.46 26.23
CA ASN A 114 -13.29 2.98 27.41
C ASN A 114 -12.35 1.97 28.09
N SER A 115 -12.31 0.75 27.59
CA SER A 115 -11.45 -0.33 28.10
C SER A 115 -11.06 -1.26 26.95
N ARG A 116 -10.03 -2.07 27.18
CA ARG A 116 -9.56 -3.05 26.19
C ARG A 116 -10.69 -4.00 25.77
N VAL A 117 -10.80 -4.16 24.46
CA VAL A 117 -11.67 -5.14 23.77
C VAL A 117 -10.83 -5.95 22.81
N GLU A 118 -11.41 -6.93 22.12
CA GLU A 118 -10.80 -7.50 20.91
C GLU A 118 -10.76 -6.43 19.83
N TRP A 119 -9.56 -6.13 19.30
CA TRP A 119 -9.35 -4.89 18.57
C TRP A 119 -8.85 -5.04 17.12
N CYS A 120 -8.87 -6.25 16.56
CA CYS A 120 -8.51 -6.45 15.15
C CYS A 120 -9.39 -5.62 14.20
N ALA A 121 -10.70 -5.62 14.41
CA ALA A 121 -11.65 -4.84 13.63
C ALA A 121 -11.53 -3.33 13.88
N CYS A 122 -11.26 -2.93 15.14
CA CYS A 122 -10.99 -1.52 15.47
C CYS A 122 -9.73 -1.00 14.77
N PHE A 123 -8.69 -1.84 14.65
CA PHE A 123 -7.45 -1.51 13.93
C PHE A 123 -7.71 -1.23 12.45
N VAL A 124 -8.40 -2.12 11.74
CA VAL A 124 -8.72 -1.92 10.32
C VAL A 124 -9.57 -0.67 10.12
N SER A 125 -10.60 -0.49 10.95
CA SER A 125 -11.44 0.72 10.93
C SER A 125 -10.63 2.00 11.20
N TRP A 126 -9.67 1.93 12.11
CA TRP A 126 -8.78 3.04 12.41
C TRP A 126 -7.91 3.39 11.18
N CYS A 127 -7.35 2.39 10.50
CA CYS A 127 -6.57 2.62 9.28
C CYS A 127 -7.41 3.36 8.22
N TYR A 128 -8.66 2.94 7.99
CA TYR A 128 -9.58 3.63 7.09
C TYR A 128 -9.86 5.07 7.55
N GLY A 129 -10.04 5.27 8.86
CA GLY A 129 -10.23 6.59 9.45
C GLY A 129 -9.04 7.53 9.24
N GLN A 130 -7.78 7.01 9.27
CA GLN A 130 -6.58 7.80 8.96
C GLN A 130 -6.55 8.28 7.51
N MET A 131 -7.21 7.55 6.61
CA MET A 131 -7.39 7.95 5.21
C MET A 131 -8.55 8.95 5.00
N GLY A 132 -9.16 9.42 6.09
CA GLY A 132 -10.29 10.34 6.04
C GLY A 132 -11.64 9.69 5.73
N LEU A 133 -11.71 8.36 5.71
CA LEU A 133 -12.96 7.65 5.47
C LEU A 133 -13.79 7.57 6.77
N SER A 134 -15.08 7.89 6.67
CA SER A 134 -16.02 7.70 7.77
C SER A 134 -16.54 6.26 7.85
N GLU A 135 -16.53 5.54 6.73
CA GLU A 135 -16.97 4.17 6.54
C GLU A 135 -16.03 3.41 5.59
N PRO A 136 -15.82 2.09 5.68
CA PRO A 136 -16.44 1.22 6.70
C PRO A 136 -15.87 1.44 8.10
N ARG A 137 -16.72 1.40 9.11
CA ARG A 137 -16.34 1.53 10.52
C ARG A 137 -17.00 0.43 11.33
N PHE A 138 -16.22 -0.55 11.78
CA PHE A 138 -16.72 -1.74 12.48
C PHE A 138 -15.75 -2.16 13.58
N ALA A 139 -16.30 -2.79 14.64
CA ALA A 139 -15.55 -3.36 15.77
C ALA A 139 -15.81 -4.86 15.95
N ALA A 140 -16.64 -5.45 15.06
CA ALA A 140 -16.94 -6.86 15.06
C ALA A 140 -16.98 -7.39 13.63
N CYS A 141 -16.24 -8.47 13.34
CA CYS A 141 -16.08 -8.99 12.00
C CYS A 141 -17.41 -9.51 11.43
N GLN A 142 -18.08 -10.45 12.11
CA GLN A 142 -19.26 -11.15 11.63
C GLN A 142 -20.53 -10.30 11.64
N SER A 143 -20.72 -9.49 12.69
CA SER A 143 -21.98 -8.76 12.86
C SER A 143 -21.97 -7.36 12.26
N GLN A 144 -20.81 -6.83 11.92
CA GLN A 144 -20.66 -5.47 11.39
C GLN A 144 -19.85 -5.43 10.10
N GLY A 145 -18.57 -5.84 10.11
CA GLY A 145 -17.67 -5.69 8.97
C GLY A 145 -18.17 -6.44 7.73
N ILE A 146 -18.34 -7.75 7.80
CA ILE A 146 -18.80 -8.57 6.68
C ILE A 146 -20.15 -8.09 6.14
N PRO A 147 -21.19 -7.87 6.98
CA PRO A 147 -22.47 -7.36 6.50
C PRO A 147 -22.38 -5.99 5.84
N TRP A 148 -21.48 -5.11 6.34
CA TRP A 148 -21.29 -3.81 5.71
C TRP A 148 -20.79 -3.96 4.26
N PHE A 149 -19.70 -4.71 4.04
CA PHE A 149 -19.15 -4.95 2.70
C PHE A 149 -20.14 -5.66 1.78
N GLN A 150 -20.86 -6.65 2.29
CA GLN A 150 -21.90 -7.35 1.53
C GLN A 150 -23.03 -6.43 1.06
N SER A 151 -23.53 -5.58 1.96
CA SER A 151 -24.64 -4.66 1.65
C SER A 151 -24.26 -3.55 0.67
N HIS A 152 -22.97 -3.25 0.55
CA HIS A 152 -22.43 -2.24 -0.38
C HIS A 152 -21.93 -2.85 -1.71
N GLY A 153 -22.08 -4.20 -1.91
CA GLY A 153 -21.57 -4.86 -3.11
C GLY A 153 -20.04 -4.90 -3.19
N GLN A 154 -19.36 -4.73 -2.06
CA GLN A 154 -17.91 -4.68 -1.91
C GLN A 154 -17.37 -5.94 -1.21
N TRP A 155 -17.99 -7.08 -1.42
CA TRP A 155 -17.58 -8.36 -0.84
C TRP A 155 -17.05 -9.31 -1.90
N GLY A 156 -15.79 -9.76 -1.75
CA GLY A 156 -15.18 -10.84 -2.50
C GLY A 156 -15.17 -12.14 -1.67
N GLY A 157 -15.55 -13.27 -2.29
CA GLY A 157 -15.42 -14.58 -1.65
C GLY A 157 -13.95 -14.99 -1.46
N PRO A 158 -13.70 -16.18 -0.85
CA PRO A 158 -12.34 -16.66 -0.58
C PRO A 158 -11.48 -16.82 -1.85
N ASP A 159 -12.12 -17.10 -2.99
CA ASP A 159 -11.45 -17.28 -4.29
C ASP A 159 -11.35 -15.97 -5.12
N TYR A 160 -11.58 -14.83 -4.50
CA TYR A 160 -11.52 -13.54 -5.20
C TYR A 160 -10.10 -13.24 -5.70
N ALA A 161 -9.97 -13.05 -7.02
CA ALA A 161 -8.65 -12.99 -7.67
C ALA A 161 -8.01 -11.58 -7.70
N ASN A 162 -8.81 -10.50 -7.57
CA ASN A 162 -8.33 -9.12 -7.75
C ASN A 162 -8.14 -8.42 -6.39
N ILE A 163 -7.52 -9.11 -5.45
CA ILE A 163 -7.20 -8.58 -4.12
C ILE A 163 -6.20 -7.43 -4.29
N ALA A 164 -6.47 -6.30 -3.64
CA ALA A 164 -5.63 -5.11 -3.72
C ALA A 164 -5.16 -4.65 -2.34
N PRO A 165 -4.01 -3.95 -2.26
CA PRO A 165 -3.60 -3.28 -1.04
C PRO A 165 -4.70 -2.33 -0.54
N GLY A 166 -4.97 -2.37 0.76
CA GLY A 166 -6.05 -1.62 1.39
C GLY A 166 -7.38 -2.36 1.52
N ASP A 167 -7.54 -3.53 0.90
CA ASP A 167 -8.69 -4.39 1.17
C ASP A 167 -8.63 -4.99 2.58
N ALA A 168 -9.79 -5.28 3.17
CA ALA A 168 -9.88 -6.06 4.38
C ALA A 168 -9.91 -7.55 4.07
N ILE A 169 -9.16 -8.37 4.79
CA ILE A 169 -9.24 -9.83 4.70
C ILE A 169 -9.84 -10.39 5.98
N PHE A 170 -10.87 -11.22 5.85
CA PHE A 170 -11.59 -11.84 6.96
C PHE A 170 -11.28 -13.33 7.06
N PHE A 171 -11.07 -13.79 8.28
CA PHE A 171 -10.77 -15.19 8.59
C PHE A 171 -11.87 -15.82 9.42
N ASP A 172 -12.11 -17.11 9.17
CA ASP A 172 -13.06 -17.97 9.88
C ASP A 172 -12.29 -18.85 10.88
N TRP A 173 -11.72 -18.23 11.90
CA TRP A 173 -11.10 -18.92 13.02
C TRP A 173 -12.09 -19.05 14.18
N ASP A 174 -11.74 -19.80 15.21
CA ASP A 174 -12.56 -19.93 16.43
C ASP A 174 -12.97 -18.56 17.01
N LEU A 175 -12.05 -17.61 16.94
CA LEU A 175 -12.32 -16.19 17.14
C LEU A 175 -12.17 -15.50 15.79
N ASP A 176 -13.26 -14.96 15.26
CA ASP A 176 -13.26 -14.20 14.03
C ASP A 176 -12.16 -13.15 14.00
N HIS A 177 -11.50 -13.03 12.86
CA HIS A 177 -10.38 -12.12 12.71
C HIS A 177 -10.46 -11.33 11.40
N VAL A 178 -9.80 -10.19 11.38
CA VAL A 178 -9.65 -9.35 10.20
C VAL A 178 -8.29 -8.69 10.19
N GLY A 179 -7.69 -8.64 9.01
CA GLY A 179 -6.46 -7.90 8.72
C GLY A 179 -6.66 -6.91 7.58
N LEU A 180 -5.68 -6.04 7.38
CA LEU A 180 -5.57 -5.18 6.22
C LEU A 180 -4.59 -5.80 5.23
N VAL A 181 -5.00 -5.96 3.97
CA VAL A 181 -4.13 -6.41 2.89
C VAL A 181 -3.11 -5.32 2.58
N VAL A 182 -1.83 -5.68 2.55
CA VAL A 182 -0.74 -4.77 2.18
C VAL A 182 -0.05 -5.18 0.89
N GLY A 183 -0.31 -6.38 0.37
CA GLY A 183 0.22 -6.84 -0.91
C GLY A 183 -0.14 -8.29 -1.20
N THR A 184 0.16 -8.72 -2.42
CA THR A 184 0.08 -10.12 -2.86
C THR A 184 1.13 -10.39 -3.93
N ASP A 185 1.69 -11.60 -3.93
CA ASP A 185 2.62 -12.09 -4.96
C ASP A 185 1.95 -13.05 -5.97
N GLY A 186 0.62 -13.18 -5.89
CA GLY A 186 -0.15 -14.11 -6.73
C GLY A 186 -0.24 -15.54 -6.17
N SER A 187 0.52 -15.88 -5.14
CA SER A 187 0.44 -17.15 -4.39
C SER A 187 0.08 -16.95 -2.93
N ARG A 188 0.49 -15.80 -2.37
CA ARG A 188 0.27 -15.41 -0.98
C ARG A 188 -0.34 -14.03 -0.91
N VAL A 189 -1.10 -13.77 0.14
CA VAL A 189 -1.53 -12.45 0.57
C VAL A 189 -0.74 -12.07 1.82
N TYR A 190 -0.28 -10.82 1.86
CA TYR A 190 0.43 -10.22 2.99
C TYR A 190 -0.50 -9.23 3.68
N THR A 191 -0.52 -9.26 5.00
CA THR A 191 -1.44 -8.48 5.83
C THR A 191 -0.71 -7.74 6.94
N VAL A 192 -1.29 -6.63 7.40
CA VAL A 192 -1.03 -6.11 8.75
C VAL A 192 -2.26 -6.35 9.58
N GLU A 193 -2.08 -6.96 10.72
CA GLU A 193 -3.15 -7.40 11.60
C GLU A 193 -3.01 -6.80 12.99
N GLY A 194 -4.05 -6.14 13.45
CA GLY A 194 -4.19 -5.75 14.85
C GLY A 194 -4.66 -6.93 15.69
N ASN A 195 -4.30 -6.93 16.96
CA ASN A 195 -4.67 -7.97 17.92
C ASN A 195 -4.15 -9.38 17.60
N SER A 196 -3.13 -9.50 16.77
CA SER A 196 -2.46 -10.76 16.49
C SER A 196 -1.52 -11.12 17.66
N GLY A 197 -2.04 -11.84 18.68
CA GLY A 197 -1.35 -12.04 19.94
C GLY A 197 -1.11 -10.73 20.70
N ASP A 198 -2.15 -9.90 20.76
CA ASP A 198 -2.20 -8.58 21.41
C ASP A 198 -1.26 -7.53 20.79
N ALA A 199 -0.83 -7.71 19.55
CA ALA A 199 0.06 -6.78 18.85
C ALA A 199 -0.36 -6.56 17.39
N CYS A 200 0.12 -5.46 16.77
CA CYS A 200 0.11 -5.28 15.34
C CYS A 200 1.27 -6.07 14.73
N LYS A 201 0.97 -6.95 13.79
CA LYS A 201 1.97 -7.82 13.14
C LYS A 201 1.74 -7.92 11.64
N ILE A 202 2.84 -8.08 10.90
CA ILE A 202 2.78 -8.56 9.52
C ILE A 202 2.56 -10.07 9.54
N LYS A 203 1.68 -10.54 8.65
CA LYS A 203 1.39 -11.94 8.42
C LYS A 203 1.34 -12.23 6.93
N SER A 204 1.46 -13.50 6.57
CA SER A 204 1.22 -13.93 5.19
C SER A 204 0.53 -15.28 5.16
N TYR A 205 -0.39 -15.44 4.20
CA TYR A 205 -1.18 -16.65 4.03
C TYR A 205 -1.15 -17.08 2.58
N SER A 206 -1.21 -18.38 2.33
CA SER A 206 -1.51 -18.87 0.97
C SER A 206 -2.87 -18.33 0.55
N LEU A 207 -3.01 -17.93 -0.72
CA LEU A 207 -4.33 -17.55 -1.27
C LEU A 207 -5.35 -18.72 -1.21
N SER A 208 -4.86 -19.96 -1.09
CA SER A 208 -5.68 -21.16 -0.87
C SER A 208 -5.86 -21.54 0.60
N TYR A 209 -5.52 -20.66 1.54
CA TYR A 209 -5.66 -20.94 2.96
C TYR A 209 -7.14 -21.09 3.33
N GLU A 210 -7.54 -22.26 3.80
CA GLU A 210 -8.94 -22.67 4.03
C GLU A 210 -9.72 -21.78 5.01
N CYS A 211 -9.00 -21.07 5.90
CA CYS A 211 -9.64 -20.15 6.85
C CYS A 211 -9.90 -18.76 6.29
N ILE A 212 -9.52 -18.45 5.05
CA ILE A 212 -9.91 -17.20 4.43
C ILE A 212 -11.40 -17.25 4.13
N LYS A 213 -12.17 -16.38 4.76
CA LYS A 213 -13.62 -16.27 4.59
C LYS A 213 -14.00 -15.41 3.40
N GLY A 214 -13.19 -14.41 3.11
CA GLY A 214 -13.38 -13.48 2.00
C GLY A 214 -12.75 -12.13 2.28
N TYR A 215 -13.03 -11.19 1.37
CA TYR A 215 -12.40 -9.88 1.30
C TYR A 215 -13.44 -8.77 1.28
N GLY A 216 -13.19 -7.73 2.07
CA GLY A 216 -13.90 -6.46 1.98
C GLY A 216 -13.15 -5.54 1.03
N LEU A 217 -13.74 -5.29 -0.14
CA LEU A 217 -13.09 -4.60 -1.25
C LEU A 217 -13.24 -3.08 -1.11
N MET A 218 -12.14 -2.36 -1.24
CA MET A 218 -12.12 -0.91 -1.14
C MET A 218 -11.95 -0.28 -2.53
N ASN A 219 -12.65 0.82 -2.75
CA ASN A 219 -12.53 1.61 -3.98
C ASN A 219 -11.62 2.81 -3.70
N TRP A 220 -10.35 2.64 -3.99
CA TRP A 220 -9.33 3.69 -3.85
C TRP A 220 -9.23 4.57 -5.09
#